data_df5a05369282bcaf77bdc39b4bc05ac9
#
_entry.id   df5a05369282bcaf77bdc39b4bc05ac9
#
_cell.length_a   1.000
_cell.length_b   1.000
_cell.length_c   1.000
_cell.angle_alpha   90.00
_cell.angle_beta   90.00
_cell.angle_gamma   90.00
#
_symmetry.space_group_name_H-M   'P 1'
#
loop_
_entity.id
_entity.type
_entity.pdbx_description
1 polymer ?
#
loop_
_entity_poly.entity_id
_entity_poly.type
_entity_poly.pdbx_seq_one_letter_code
_entity_poly.pdbx_strand_id
1 'polypeptide(L)'
;MYLVGAPHAHKSDARRLLEKVVSERQSLVTDAEVLQEILHRYVAIDRRDAIQPAFDALIGIVDQVLAVDRSIAERAKQIVLGYRQLSARDAVHIAVMEHHGIEQIMTFDSGFDGFPGIRRLS
;
A
#
# COMPACT_ATOMS: atom_id res chain seq x y z
N MET A 1 1.99 -10.14 9.02
CA MET A 1 1.01 -9.31 8.30
C MET A 1 1.73 -8.38 7.34
N TYR A 2 1.26 -8.31 6.12
CA TYR A 2 1.82 -7.43 5.09
C TYR A 2 0.78 -6.43 4.63
N LEU A 3 1.19 -5.17 4.46
CA LEU A 3 0.37 -4.19 3.76
C LEU A 3 0.69 -4.28 2.26
N VAL A 4 -0.34 -4.44 1.45
CA VAL A 4 -0.23 -4.52 -0.01
C VAL A 4 -0.38 -3.12 -0.57
N GLY A 5 0.64 -2.64 -1.28
CA GLY A 5 0.61 -1.34 -1.96
C GLY A 5 -0.19 -1.38 -3.25
N ALA A 6 -0.27 -0.24 -3.92
CA ALA A 6 -1.00 -0.12 -5.18
C ALA A 6 -0.36 -1.00 -6.26
N PRO A 7 -1.16 -1.63 -7.13
CA PRO A 7 -0.62 -2.45 -8.23
C PRO A 7 0.17 -1.59 -9.21
N HIS A 8 1.32 -2.10 -9.62
CA HIS A 8 2.21 -1.48 -10.60
C HIS A 8 2.36 -2.34 -11.85
N ALA A 9 3.19 -1.87 -12.78
CA ALA A 9 3.43 -2.53 -14.05
C ALA A 9 4.16 -3.89 -13.93
N HIS A 10 4.71 -4.24 -12.77
CA HIS A 10 5.47 -5.47 -12.55
C HIS A 10 4.56 -6.63 -12.12
N LYS A 11 3.59 -6.97 -12.96
CA LYS A 11 2.55 -7.97 -12.62
C LYS A 11 3.10 -9.35 -12.30
N SER A 12 4.11 -9.82 -13.04
CA SER A 12 4.67 -11.16 -12.81
C SER A 12 5.41 -11.25 -11.49
N ASP A 13 6.16 -10.20 -11.13
CA ASP A 13 6.88 -10.14 -9.86
C ASP A 13 5.90 -9.99 -8.69
N ALA A 14 4.85 -9.19 -8.84
CA ALA A 14 3.80 -9.03 -7.84
C ALA A 14 3.10 -10.35 -7.57
N ARG A 15 2.78 -11.12 -8.64
CA ARG A 15 2.17 -12.45 -8.49
C ARG A 15 3.08 -13.40 -7.70
N ARG A 16 4.37 -13.41 -8.01
CA ARG A 16 5.35 -14.27 -7.34
C ARG A 16 5.46 -13.94 -5.85
N LEU A 17 5.50 -12.64 -5.51
CA LEU A 17 5.53 -12.19 -4.12
C LEU A 17 4.26 -12.56 -3.38
N LEU A 18 3.12 -12.38 -4.05
CA LEU A 18 1.82 -12.73 -3.48
C LEU A 18 1.73 -14.23 -3.19
N GLU A 19 2.16 -15.07 -4.13
CA GLU A 19 2.20 -16.52 -3.95
C GLU A 19 3.08 -16.90 -2.76
N LYS A 20 4.24 -16.26 -2.61
CA LYS A 20 5.13 -16.50 -1.48
C LYS A 20 4.47 -16.14 -0.15
N VAL A 21 3.81 -14.98 -0.07
CA VAL A 21 3.13 -14.53 1.14
C VAL A 21 1.98 -15.47 1.49
N VAL A 22 1.21 -15.91 0.50
CA VAL A 22 0.11 -16.85 0.70
C VAL A 22 0.66 -18.20 1.18
N SER A 23 1.75 -18.69 0.59
CA SER A 23 2.35 -19.96 1.00
C SER A 23 2.90 -19.92 2.43
N GLU A 24 3.33 -18.76 2.89
CA GLU A 24 3.79 -18.53 4.26
C GLU A 24 2.63 -18.30 5.24
N ARG A 25 1.40 -18.30 4.76
CA ARG A 25 0.18 -18.06 5.54
C ARG A 25 0.17 -16.71 6.25
N GLN A 26 0.75 -15.69 5.62
CA GLN A 26 0.72 -14.33 6.15
C GLN A 26 -0.61 -13.65 5.82
N SER A 27 -1.10 -12.86 6.76
CA SER A 27 -2.26 -12.01 6.51
C SER A 27 -1.90 -10.86 5.59
N LEU A 28 -2.78 -10.59 4.62
CA LEU A 28 -2.65 -9.47 3.69
C LEU A 28 -3.68 -8.42 4.03
N VAL A 29 -3.26 -7.18 4.19
CA VAL A 29 -4.16 -6.05 4.39
C VAL A 29 -3.76 -4.95 3.41
N THR A 30 -4.67 -4.01 3.17
CA THR A 30 -4.37 -2.79 2.46
C THR A 30 -5.01 -1.62 3.22
N ASP A 31 -4.90 -0.41 2.71
CA ASP A 31 -5.54 0.73 3.33
C ASP A 31 -6.38 1.52 2.32
N ALA A 32 -7.18 2.45 2.81
CA ALA A 32 -8.05 3.26 1.98
C ALA A 32 -7.27 4.12 0.99
N GLU A 33 -6.02 4.48 1.29
CA GLU A 33 -5.17 5.26 0.39
C GLU A 33 -4.82 4.48 -0.87
N VAL A 34 -4.64 3.15 -0.79
CA VAL A 34 -4.42 2.31 -1.97
C VAL A 34 -5.63 2.37 -2.89
N LEU A 35 -6.83 2.32 -2.33
CA LEU A 35 -8.06 2.44 -3.13
C LEU A 35 -8.13 3.81 -3.81
N GLN A 36 -7.77 4.88 -3.11
CA GLN A 36 -7.72 6.22 -3.68
C GLN A 36 -6.68 6.31 -4.81
N GLU A 37 -5.52 5.68 -4.66
CA GLU A 37 -4.50 5.63 -5.71
C GLU A 37 -5.02 4.94 -6.97
N ILE A 38 -5.81 3.88 -6.83
CA ILE A 38 -6.43 3.20 -7.97
C ILE A 38 -7.36 4.17 -8.70
N LEU A 39 -8.21 4.89 -7.97
CA LEU A 39 -9.10 5.90 -8.57
C LEU A 39 -8.30 6.96 -9.30
N HIS A 40 -7.31 7.54 -8.63
CA HIS A 40 -6.48 8.61 -9.19
C HIS A 40 -5.79 8.17 -10.48
N ARG A 41 -5.18 6.99 -10.47
CA ARG A 41 -4.43 6.46 -11.60
C ARG A 41 -5.30 6.23 -12.82
N TYR A 42 -6.43 5.54 -12.64
CA TYR A 42 -7.26 5.15 -13.79
C TYR A 42 -8.10 6.31 -14.31
N VAL A 43 -8.42 7.29 -13.49
CA VAL A 43 -9.02 8.55 -13.98
C VAL A 43 -7.99 9.34 -14.79
N ALA A 44 -6.74 9.42 -14.31
CA ALA A 44 -5.68 10.17 -14.98
C ALA A 44 -5.35 9.63 -16.38
N ILE A 45 -5.42 8.33 -16.57
CA ILE A 45 -5.14 7.69 -17.88
C ILE A 45 -6.41 7.42 -18.68
N ASP A 46 -7.55 7.94 -18.25
CA ASP A 46 -8.85 7.78 -18.90
C ASP A 46 -9.26 6.31 -19.08
N ARG A 47 -9.08 5.52 -18.05
CA ARG A 47 -9.42 4.10 -18.00
C ARG A 47 -10.35 3.80 -16.83
N ARG A 48 -11.48 4.51 -16.78
CA ARG A 48 -12.48 4.31 -15.71
C ARG A 48 -13.06 2.89 -15.72
N ASP A 49 -13.04 2.24 -16.88
CA ASP A 49 -13.45 0.85 -17.03
C ASP A 49 -12.58 -0.13 -16.23
N ALA A 50 -11.34 0.25 -15.92
CA ALA A 50 -10.42 -0.59 -15.15
C ALA A 50 -10.59 -0.45 -13.63
N ILE A 51 -11.34 0.54 -13.15
CA ILE A 51 -11.47 0.82 -11.71
C ILE A 51 -12.14 -0.34 -10.97
N GLN A 52 -13.31 -0.78 -11.42
CA GLN A 52 -14.02 -1.85 -10.72
C GLN A 52 -13.25 -3.16 -10.72
N PRO A 53 -12.68 -3.61 -11.86
CA PRO A 53 -11.84 -4.81 -11.85
C PRO A 53 -10.65 -4.71 -10.91
N ALA A 54 -9.99 -3.55 -10.81
CA ALA A 54 -8.86 -3.35 -9.92
C ALA A 54 -9.29 -3.41 -8.45
N PHE A 55 -10.42 -2.80 -8.10
CA PHE A 55 -11.00 -2.90 -6.76
C PHE A 55 -11.32 -4.35 -6.40
N ASP A 56 -12.00 -5.05 -7.29
CA ASP A 56 -12.40 -6.44 -7.07
C ASP A 56 -11.19 -7.34 -6.87
N ALA A 57 -10.13 -7.15 -7.67
CA ALA A 57 -8.91 -7.93 -7.55
C ALA A 57 -8.23 -7.70 -6.20
N LEU A 58 -8.11 -6.45 -5.77
CA LEU A 58 -7.46 -6.12 -4.51
C LEU A 58 -8.28 -6.59 -3.31
N ILE A 59 -9.56 -6.26 -3.27
CA ILE A 59 -10.45 -6.64 -2.16
C ILE A 59 -10.57 -8.15 -2.06
N GLY A 60 -10.47 -8.87 -3.19
CA GLY A 60 -10.54 -10.32 -3.21
C GLY A 60 -9.34 -11.03 -2.59
N ILE A 61 -8.18 -10.37 -2.47
CA ILE A 61 -6.96 -10.99 -1.94
C ILE A 61 -6.58 -10.50 -0.55
N VAL A 62 -7.12 -9.38 -0.09
CA VAL A 62 -6.79 -8.85 1.25
C VAL A 62 -7.86 -9.28 2.26
N ASP A 63 -7.42 -9.46 3.50
CA ASP A 63 -8.31 -9.81 4.61
C ASP A 63 -9.05 -8.57 5.14
N GLN A 64 -8.46 -7.39 4.97
CA GLN A 64 -9.01 -6.17 5.54
C GLN A 64 -8.49 -4.93 4.81
N VAL A 65 -9.34 -3.91 4.69
CA VAL A 65 -8.96 -2.58 4.23
C VAL A 65 -8.97 -1.64 5.44
N LEU A 66 -7.80 -1.12 5.79
CA LEU A 66 -7.63 -0.27 6.96
C LEU A 66 -8.01 1.17 6.66
N ALA A 67 -8.73 1.81 7.57
CA ALA A 67 -9.20 3.17 7.38
C ALA A 67 -8.09 4.19 7.54
N VAL A 68 -8.23 5.33 6.86
CA VAL A 68 -7.38 6.50 7.03
C VAL A 68 -8.25 7.60 7.66
N ASP A 69 -8.02 7.85 8.94
CA ASP A 69 -8.75 8.86 9.68
C ASP A 69 -7.86 10.09 9.95
N ARG A 70 -8.37 11.05 10.73
CA ARG A 70 -7.65 12.27 11.07
C ARG A 70 -6.33 11.97 11.79
N SER A 71 -6.33 11.06 12.73
CA SER A 71 -5.15 10.68 13.49
C SER A 71 -4.04 10.15 12.57
N ILE A 72 -4.39 9.29 11.64
CA ILE A 72 -3.48 8.77 10.62
C ILE A 72 -2.94 9.89 9.74
N ALA A 73 -3.81 10.79 9.28
CA ALA A 73 -3.40 11.91 8.44
C ALA A 73 -2.44 12.86 9.16
N GLU A 74 -2.68 13.12 10.44
CA GLU A 74 -1.78 13.96 11.25
C GLU A 74 -0.42 13.31 11.45
N ARG A 75 -0.37 12.01 11.66
CA ARG A 75 0.90 11.28 11.74
C ARG A 75 1.62 11.29 10.40
N ALA A 76 0.91 11.10 9.30
CA ALA A 76 1.47 11.17 7.95
C ALA A 76 2.11 12.53 7.67
N LYS A 77 1.47 13.61 8.12
CA LYS A 77 2.02 14.96 8.03
C LYS A 77 3.38 15.05 8.73
N GLN A 78 3.49 14.53 9.94
CA GLN A 78 4.76 14.54 10.67
C GLN A 78 5.84 13.75 9.93
N ILE A 79 5.48 12.60 9.37
CA ILE A 79 6.40 11.75 8.64
C ILE A 79 6.90 12.47 7.38
N VAL A 80 6.00 13.05 6.60
CA VAL A 80 6.38 13.72 5.35
C VAL A 80 7.26 14.96 5.60
N LEU A 81 7.04 15.64 6.71
CA LEU A 81 7.86 16.80 7.08
C LEU A 81 9.26 16.39 7.54
N GLY A 82 9.41 15.18 8.07
CA GLY A 82 10.69 14.68 8.56
C GLY A 82 11.49 13.86 7.54
N TYR A 83 10.87 13.39 6.47
CA TYR A 83 11.51 12.49 5.49
C TYR A 83 11.21 12.95 4.07
N ARG A 84 12.12 13.75 3.50
CA ARG A 84 11.92 14.39 2.19
C ARG A 84 11.78 13.42 1.02
N GLN A 85 12.34 12.20 1.15
CA GLN A 85 12.27 11.19 0.09
C GLN A 85 10.90 10.55 -0.03
N LEU A 86 10.03 10.72 0.98
CA LEU A 86 8.71 10.10 0.97
C LEU A 86 7.67 11.00 0.30
N SER A 87 6.82 10.39 -0.52
CA SER A 87 5.63 11.06 -1.03
C SER A 87 4.56 11.14 0.06
N ALA A 88 3.55 11.98 -0.16
CA ALA A 88 2.42 12.06 0.77
C ALA A 88 1.72 10.71 0.91
N ARG A 89 1.54 9.98 -0.18
CA ARG A 89 0.91 8.64 -0.17
C ARG A 89 1.73 7.66 0.65
N ASP A 90 3.05 7.62 0.46
CA ASP A 90 3.93 6.74 1.22
C ASP A 90 3.84 7.04 2.71
N ALA A 91 3.79 8.31 3.09
CA ALA A 91 3.66 8.72 4.48
C ALA A 91 2.34 8.24 5.08
N VAL A 92 1.24 8.28 4.32
CA VAL A 92 -0.05 7.75 4.78
C VAL A 92 0.03 6.24 5.02
N HIS A 93 0.62 5.48 4.10
CA HIS A 93 0.79 4.04 4.28
C HIS A 93 1.62 3.73 5.52
N ILE A 94 2.72 4.46 5.74
CA ILE A 94 3.56 4.27 6.91
C ILE A 94 2.79 4.57 8.20
N ALA A 95 2.01 5.65 8.22
CA ALA A 95 1.20 6.00 9.39
C ALA A 95 0.16 4.91 9.72
N VAL A 96 -0.49 4.34 8.71
CA VAL A 96 -1.40 3.20 8.88
C VAL A 96 -0.65 2.00 9.45
N MET A 97 0.52 1.70 8.88
CA MET A 97 1.33 0.56 9.34
C MET A 97 1.75 0.72 10.79
N GLU A 98 2.23 1.90 11.19
CA GLU A 98 2.61 2.17 12.58
C GLU A 98 1.42 1.97 13.52
N HIS A 99 0.26 2.49 13.14
CA HIS A 99 -0.94 2.41 13.98
C HIS A 99 -1.36 0.96 14.25
N HIS A 100 -1.15 0.08 13.28
CA HIS A 100 -1.56 -1.34 13.36
C HIS A 100 -0.40 -2.29 13.65
N GLY A 101 0.80 -1.78 13.92
CA GLY A 101 1.97 -2.61 14.21
C GLY A 101 2.46 -3.44 13.03
N ILE A 102 2.24 -2.96 11.81
CA ILE A 102 2.68 -3.65 10.59
C ILE A 102 4.07 -3.15 10.21
N GLU A 103 5.02 -4.06 10.01
CA GLU A 103 6.41 -3.74 9.71
C GLU A 103 6.81 -4.04 8.26
N GLN A 104 5.96 -4.74 7.51
CA GLN A 104 6.30 -5.21 6.17
C GLN A 104 5.30 -4.69 5.14
N ILE A 105 5.83 -4.16 4.04
CA ILE A 105 5.04 -3.67 2.92
C ILE A 105 5.43 -4.40 1.64
N MET A 106 4.44 -4.84 0.89
CA MET A 106 4.62 -5.43 -0.44
C MET A 106 4.44 -4.33 -1.49
N THR A 107 5.54 -3.81 -1.99
CA THR A 107 5.54 -2.74 -3.00
C THR A 107 6.86 -2.74 -3.77
N PHE A 108 6.84 -2.22 -4.99
CA PHE A 108 8.05 -1.97 -5.77
C PHE A 108 8.58 -0.55 -5.60
N ASP A 109 7.91 0.29 -4.80
CA ASP A 109 8.35 1.64 -4.54
C ASP A 109 9.48 1.65 -3.51
N SER A 110 10.70 2.00 -3.94
CA SER A 110 11.89 2.04 -3.08
C SER A 110 11.88 3.21 -2.09
N GLY A 111 10.92 4.13 -2.18
CA GLY A 111 10.82 5.26 -1.25
C GLY A 111 10.68 4.83 0.20
N PHE A 112 10.19 3.63 0.45
CA PHE A 112 10.06 3.09 1.81
C PHE A 112 11.36 2.61 2.43
N ASP A 113 12.42 2.39 1.64
CA ASP A 113 13.65 1.75 2.10
C ASP A 113 14.39 2.53 3.18
N GLY A 114 14.26 3.83 3.20
CA GLY A 114 14.94 4.69 4.17
C GLY A 114 14.19 4.93 5.46
N PHE A 115 12.98 4.38 5.62
CA PHE A 115 12.18 4.64 6.82
C PHE A 115 12.42 3.58 7.88
N PRO A 116 12.79 3.98 9.13
CA PRO A 116 13.07 3.01 10.20
C PRO A 116 11.84 2.17 10.57
N GLY A 117 12.04 0.88 10.76
CA GLY A 117 10.99 -0.03 11.20
C GLY A 117 10.11 -0.60 10.08
N ILE A 118 10.33 -0.18 8.84
CA ILE A 118 9.57 -0.68 7.69
C ILE A 118 10.49 -1.50 6.79
N ARG A 119 10.06 -2.72 6.45
CA ARG A 119 10.77 -3.60 5.52
C ARG A 119 9.95 -3.79 4.26
N ARG A 120 10.58 -3.59 3.12
CA ARG A 120 9.93 -3.75 1.83
C ARG A 120 10.19 -5.16 1.29
N LEU A 121 9.12 -5.84 0.89
CA LEU A 121 9.18 -7.10 0.16
C LEU A 121 9.05 -6.79 -1.33
N SER A 122 10.04 -7.15 -2.09
CA SER A 122 10.07 -6.90 -3.54
C SER A 122 10.43 -8.16 -4.33
#